data_5435cd621e91822dd6d5baaf26c6a1c4
#
_entry.id   5435cd621e91822dd6d5baaf26c6a1c4
#
_cell.length_a   1.000
_cell.length_b   1.000
_cell.length_c   1.000
_cell.angle_alpha   90.00
_cell.angle_beta   90.00
_cell.angle_gamma   90.00
#
_symmetry.space_group_name_H-M   'P 1'
#
loop_
_entity.id
_entity.type
_entity.pdbx_description
1 polymer ?
#
loop_
_entity_poly.entity_id
_entity_poly.type
_entity_poly.pdbx_seq_one_letter_code
_entity_poly.pdbx_strand_id
1 'polypeptide(L)'
;VQAQDDIQVGKGIIGHTVSDGQPKSCHVKAKGSIRASYAQYCDLQAGEDIELAVHSMNNDIVCGRNLTVLDANGRNGTLSGGDAKVGDKVVCLQLGVEGDTATKVEAFARYSAFKERLAELKDQYKRAQEGTMDVIRKELEFKKRPKAERTDEEQAQIDVMKTQNNEQLEAIKQKLEQTEHDFEVALEENIVEAKERVFTRVTVQFGDEQVTTKRTHGGCSFRFNQYEIKVSANLEEEDVAAV
;
A
#
# COMPACT_ATOMS: atom_id res chain seq x y z
N VAL A 1 -18.97 -16.39 -4.04
CA VAL A 1 -19.82 -15.20 -4.28
C VAL A 1 -18.97 -14.13 -4.92
N GLN A 2 -19.53 -13.45 -5.97
CA GLN A 2 -18.84 -12.32 -6.61
C GLN A 2 -19.82 -11.16 -6.78
N ALA A 3 -19.35 -9.92 -6.52
CA ALA A 3 -20.12 -8.69 -6.74
C ALA A 3 -19.25 -7.63 -7.45
N GLN A 4 -19.92 -6.74 -8.20
CA GLN A 4 -19.27 -5.59 -8.85
C GLN A 4 -19.11 -4.41 -7.87
N ASP A 5 -19.96 -4.38 -6.83
CA ASP A 5 -19.98 -3.38 -5.77
C ASP A 5 -19.64 -4.04 -4.42
N ASP A 6 -20.17 -3.52 -3.34
CA ASP A 6 -19.97 -4.00 -1.99
C ASP A 6 -20.68 -5.34 -1.71
N ILE A 7 -20.12 -6.12 -0.79
CA ILE A 7 -20.78 -7.29 -0.20
C ILE A 7 -20.98 -7.02 1.29
N GLN A 8 -22.21 -7.05 1.72
CA GLN A 8 -22.56 -6.93 3.15
C GLN A 8 -23.26 -8.20 3.63
N VAL A 9 -22.70 -8.82 4.69
CA VAL A 9 -23.23 -10.03 5.32
C VAL A 9 -23.59 -9.71 6.75
N GLY A 10 -24.87 -9.84 7.12
CA GLY A 10 -25.36 -9.50 8.45
C GLY A 10 -24.83 -10.38 9.58
N LYS A 11 -24.23 -11.54 9.26
CA LYS A 11 -23.58 -12.44 10.22
C LYS A 11 -22.18 -12.81 9.73
N GLY A 12 -21.81 -14.08 9.76
CA GLY A 12 -20.48 -14.55 9.40
C GLY A 12 -20.38 -15.15 8.00
N ILE A 13 -19.17 -15.17 7.50
CA ILE A 13 -18.76 -15.88 6.29
C ILE A 13 -17.93 -17.07 6.75
N ILE A 14 -18.37 -18.29 6.46
CA ILE A 14 -17.72 -19.49 6.98
C ILE A 14 -17.43 -20.47 5.84
N GLY A 15 -16.17 -20.83 5.71
CA GLY A 15 -15.71 -21.96 4.89
C GLY A 15 -15.47 -23.20 5.73
N HIS A 16 -15.09 -24.28 5.09
CA HIS A 16 -14.67 -25.51 5.77
C HIS A 16 -13.16 -25.46 6.04
N THR A 17 -12.77 -26.05 7.15
CA THR A 17 -11.35 -26.29 7.44
C THR A 17 -10.73 -27.13 6.33
N VAL A 18 -9.62 -26.67 5.79
CA VAL A 18 -8.85 -27.39 4.76
C VAL A 18 -7.46 -27.70 5.30
N SER A 19 -6.84 -28.75 4.80
CA SER A 19 -5.44 -29.06 5.11
C SER A 19 -4.51 -28.01 4.52
N ASP A 20 -3.33 -27.84 5.11
CA ASP A 20 -2.33 -26.89 4.62
C ASP A 20 -2.02 -27.10 3.12
N GLY A 21 -2.01 -26.01 2.38
CA GLY A 21 -1.78 -26.00 0.95
C GLY A 21 -2.98 -26.34 0.06
N GLN A 22 -4.15 -26.59 0.63
CA GLN A 22 -5.37 -26.77 -0.14
C GLN A 22 -6.14 -25.45 -0.28
N PRO A 23 -6.81 -25.19 -1.42
CA PRO A 23 -7.59 -23.98 -1.61
C PRO A 23 -8.78 -23.94 -0.64
N LYS A 24 -9.08 -22.74 -0.13
CA LYS A 24 -10.26 -22.51 0.72
C LYS A 24 -11.54 -22.90 -0.03
N SER A 25 -12.51 -23.43 0.69
CA SER A 25 -13.79 -23.84 0.09
C SER A 25 -14.77 -22.68 -0.13
N CYS A 26 -14.55 -21.56 0.52
CA CYS A 26 -15.40 -20.37 0.46
C CYS A 26 -14.61 -19.20 -0.15
N HIS A 27 -15.09 -18.72 -1.30
CA HIS A 27 -14.49 -17.58 -1.99
C HIS A 27 -15.49 -16.45 -2.07
N VAL A 28 -15.11 -15.27 -1.59
CA VAL A 28 -15.92 -14.05 -1.64
C VAL A 28 -15.10 -12.94 -2.28
N LYS A 29 -15.61 -12.39 -3.38
CA LYS A 29 -14.94 -11.34 -4.14
C LYS A 29 -15.85 -10.18 -4.38
N ALA A 30 -15.45 -8.98 -3.97
CA ALA A 30 -16.09 -7.70 -4.26
C ALA A 30 -15.12 -6.79 -5.01
N LYS A 31 -15.60 -5.96 -5.93
CA LYS A 31 -14.80 -4.85 -6.46
C LYS A 31 -14.79 -3.67 -5.49
N GLY A 32 -15.84 -3.46 -4.73
CA GLY A 32 -15.93 -2.56 -3.59
C GLY A 32 -15.44 -3.23 -2.29
N SER A 33 -16.15 -2.99 -1.21
CA SER A 33 -15.82 -3.44 0.14
C SER A 33 -16.55 -4.72 0.54
N ILE A 34 -15.99 -5.43 1.52
CA ILE A 34 -16.63 -6.59 2.17
C ILE A 34 -16.87 -6.25 3.64
N ARG A 35 -18.12 -6.37 4.11
CA ARG A 35 -18.50 -6.16 5.49
C ARG A 35 -19.22 -7.39 6.05
N ALA A 36 -18.76 -7.88 7.20
CA ALA A 36 -19.38 -9.01 7.92
C ALA A 36 -19.11 -8.92 9.42
N SER A 37 -19.85 -9.71 10.22
CA SER A 37 -19.52 -9.80 11.65
C SER A 37 -18.22 -10.56 11.87
N TYR A 38 -18.00 -11.64 11.13
CA TYR A 38 -16.77 -12.44 11.21
C TYR A 38 -16.54 -13.24 9.94
N ALA A 39 -15.32 -13.74 9.75
CA ALA A 39 -14.98 -14.64 8.66
C ALA A 39 -14.05 -15.76 9.13
N GLN A 40 -14.26 -16.97 8.63
CA GLN A 40 -13.46 -18.15 8.99
C GLN A 40 -13.24 -19.06 7.78
N TYR A 41 -11.97 -19.46 7.55
CA TYR A 41 -11.56 -20.43 6.53
C TYR A 41 -11.98 -20.02 5.09
N CYS A 42 -11.94 -18.73 4.79
CA CYS A 42 -12.38 -18.15 3.53
C CYS A 42 -11.22 -17.52 2.76
N ASP A 43 -11.39 -17.43 1.43
CA ASP A 43 -10.65 -16.52 0.57
C ASP A 43 -11.51 -15.28 0.36
N LEU A 44 -11.04 -14.13 0.83
CA LEU A 44 -11.72 -12.84 0.80
C LEU A 44 -10.94 -11.87 -0.08
N GLN A 45 -11.55 -11.38 -1.15
CA GLN A 45 -10.94 -10.42 -2.06
C GLN A 45 -11.81 -9.18 -2.19
N ALA A 46 -11.33 -8.04 -1.71
CA ALA A 46 -11.98 -6.73 -1.87
C ALA A 46 -11.10 -5.78 -2.65
N GLY A 47 -11.70 -5.01 -3.55
CA GLY A 47 -11.01 -3.93 -4.25
C GLY A 47 -10.78 -2.72 -3.37
N GLU A 48 -11.60 -2.55 -2.33
CA GLU A 48 -11.50 -1.48 -1.35
C GLU A 48 -11.24 -2.03 0.05
N ASP A 49 -12.16 -1.87 0.98
CA ASP A 49 -11.99 -2.17 2.40
C ASP A 49 -12.58 -3.54 2.79
N ILE A 50 -12.00 -4.17 3.81
CA ILE A 50 -12.61 -5.32 4.49
C ILE A 50 -12.82 -4.95 5.96
N GLU A 51 -14.06 -5.04 6.40
CA GLU A 51 -14.46 -4.74 7.76
C GLU A 51 -15.13 -5.97 8.42
N LEU A 52 -14.51 -6.47 9.49
CA LEU A 52 -15.00 -7.59 10.28
C LEU A 52 -15.15 -7.14 11.73
N ALA A 53 -16.35 -7.26 12.30
CA ALA A 53 -16.62 -6.72 13.63
C ALA A 53 -16.07 -7.57 14.78
N VAL A 54 -15.96 -8.90 14.59
CA VAL A 54 -15.64 -9.79 15.72
C VAL A 54 -14.31 -10.49 15.53
N HIS A 55 -14.14 -11.22 14.44
CA HIS A 55 -12.88 -11.88 14.14
C HIS A 55 -12.69 -12.26 12.68
N SER A 56 -11.43 -12.41 12.32
CA SER A 56 -10.94 -13.08 11.12
C SER A 56 -10.10 -14.28 11.54
N MET A 57 -10.46 -15.48 11.13
CA MET A 57 -9.77 -16.70 11.52
C MET A 57 -9.39 -17.56 10.30
N ASN A 58 -8.10 -17.81 10.11
CA ASN A 58 -7.57 -18.66 9.05
C ASN A 58 -8.12 -18.30 7.65
N ASN A 59 -8.19 -17.00 7.36
CA ASN A 59 -8.60 -16.50 6.06
C ASN A 59 -7.39 -16.14 5.19
N ASP A 60 -7.54 -16.28 3.88
CA ASP A 60 -6.64 -15.68 2.90
C ASP A 60 -7.31 -14.39 2.42
N ILE A 61 -6.69 -13.27 2.72
CA ILE A 61 -7.27 -11.93 2.51
C ILE A 61 -6.45 -11.16 1.50
N VAL A 62 -7.12 -10.61 0.49
CA VAL A 62 -6.56 -9.59 -0.40
C VAL A 62 -7.47 -8.38 -0.34
N CYS A 63 -6.95 -7.28 0.19
CA CYS A 63 -7.68 -6.04 0.41
C CYS A 63 -6.97 -4.89 -0.30
N GLY A 64 -7.69 -4.17 -1.16
CA GLY A 64 -7.11 -3.07 -1.94
C GLY A 64 -6.75 -1.84 -1.12
N ARG A 65 -7.42 -1.63 0.02
CA ARG A 65 -7.21 -0.50 0.91
C ARG A 65 -6.99 -0.95 2.35
N ASN A 66 -8.02 -0.90 3.20
CA ASN A 66 -7.88 -1.10 4.64
C ASN A 66 -8.53 -2.41 5.10
N LEU A 67 -7.87 -3.11 6.00
CA LEU A 67 -8.44 -4.23 6.74
C LEU A 67 -8.70 -3.79 8.18
N THR A 68 -9.96 -3.77 8.57
CA THR A 68 -10.37 -3.48 9.95
C THR A 68 -11.05 -4.71 10.56
N VAL A 69 -10.49 -5.22 11.63
CA VAL A 69 -11.06 -6.29 12.41
C VAL A 69 -11.32 -5.76 13.82
N LEU A 70 -12.46 -5.06 13.97
CA LEU A 70 -12.79 -4.34 15.19
C LEU A 70 -14.29 -4.03 15.24
N ASP A 71 -14.95 -4.25 16.38
CA ASP A 71 -16.32 -3.82 16.56
C ASP A 71 -16.44 -2.31 16.88
N ALA A 72 -17.64 -1.77 16.75
CA ALA A 72 -17.90 -0.35 16.98
C ALA A 72 -17.59 0.11 18.42
N ASN A 73 -17.56 -0.83 19.38
CA ASN A 73 -17.28 -0.52 20.78
C ASN A 73 -15.83 -0.77 21.17
N GLY A 74 -14.99 -1.25 20.24
CA GLY A 74 -13.60 -1.58 20.51
C GLY A 74 -13.38 -2.75 21.46
N ARG A 75 -14.36 -3.66 21.60
CA ARG A 75 -14.31 -4.79 22.55
C ARG A 75 -14.01 -6.13 21.90
N ASN A 76 -14.21 -6.23 20.60
CA ASN A 76 -13.94 -7.43 19.82
C ASN A 76 -13.13 -7.06 18.59
N GLY A 77 -12.29 -7.97 18.10
CA GLY A 77 -11.52 -7.73 16.91
C GLY A 77 -10.25 -8.57 16.85
N THR A 78 -10.36 -9.87 16.62
CA THR A 78 -9.21 -10.77 16.53
C THR A 78 -8.89 -11.09 15.08
N LEU A 79 -7.69 -10.79 14.65
CA LEU A 79 -7.13 -11.24 13.38
C LEU A 79 -6.13 -12.36 13.65
N SER A 80 -6.45 -13.59 13.27
CA SER A 80 -5.63 -14.77 13.57
C SER A 80 -5.61 -15.78 12.45
N GLY A 81 -4.43 -16.33 12.18
CA GLY A 81 -4.20 -17.37 11.19
C GLY A 81 -4.42 -16.91 9.76
N GLY A 82 -3.79 -17.61 8.82
CA GLY A 82 -3.83 -17.30 7.39
C GLY A 82 -2.97 -16.11 7.00
N ASP A 83 -3.16 -15.65 5.77
CA ASP A 83 -2.38 -14.58 5.16
C ASP A 83 -3.30 -13.40 4.80
N ALA A 84 -2.93 -12.20 5.22
CA ALA A 84 -3.62 -10.96 4.86
C ALA A 84 -2.68 -10.05 4.07
N LYS A 85 -3.02 -9.77 2.81
CA LYS A 85 -2.33 -8.82 1.95
C LYS A 85 -3.19 -7.58 1.77
N VAL A 86 -2.74 -6.45 2.30
CA VAL A 86 -3.52 -5.23 2.46
C VAL A 86 -2.84 -4.05 1.80
N GLY A 87 -3.58 -3.32 0.98
CA GLY A 87 -3.06 -2.18 0.22
C GLY A 87 -2.54 -1.05 1.08
N ASP A 88 -3.25 -0.73 2.14
CA ASP A 88 -2.94 0.36 3.04
C ASP A 88 -2.72 -0.13 4.48
N LYS A 89 -3.65 0.08 5.39
CA LYS A 89 -3.48 -0.16 6.83
C LYS A 89 -4.29 -1.36 7.35
N VAL A 90 -3.81 -1.91 8.44
CA VAL A 90 -4.49 -2.97 9.19
C VAL A 90 -4.73 -2.51 10.62
N VAL A 91 -5.97 -2.61 11.09
CA VAL A 91 -6.36 -2.29 12.47
C VAL A 91 -7.15 -3.45 13.07
N CYS A 92 -6.71 -3.93 14.23
CA CYS A 92 -7.43 -4.95 14.98
C CYS A 92 -7.30 -4.69 16.49
N LEU A 93 -8.10 -5.39 17.30
CA LEU A 93 -7.95 -5.38 18.75
C LEU A 93 -6.81 -6.31 19.17
N GLN A 94 -6.85 -7.55 18.67
CA GLN A 94 -5.83 -8.56 18.94
C GLN A 94 -5.29 -9.12 17.64
N LEU A 95 -3.97 -9.22 17.53
CA LEU A 95 -3.27 -9.77 16.37
C LEU A 95 -2.59 -11.09 16.73
N GLY A 96 -3.00 -12.15 16.05
CA GLY A 96 -2.67 -13.52 16.41
C GLY A 96 -3.60 -14.11 17.46
N VAL A 97 -3.27 -15.31 17.91
CA VAL A 97 -3.96 -16.05 18.96
C VAL A 97 -2.94 -16.89 19.74
N GLU A 98 -3.27 -17.24 20.98
CA GLU A 98 -2.44 -18.15 21.75
C GLU A 98 -2.42 -19.55 21.10
N GLY A 99 -1.24 -20.15 20.99
CA GLY A 99 -1.05 -21.46 20.39
C GLY A 99 -0.12 -21.45 19.17
N ASP A 100 -0.29 -22.45 18.31
CA ASP A 100 0.62 -22.72 17.19
C ASP A 100 0.21 -22.10 15.84
N THR A 101 -0.89 -21.37 15.82
CA THR A 101 -1.39 -20.75 14.59
C THR A 101 -0.54 -19.55 14.17
N ALA A 102 0.12 -19.65 13.03
CA ALA A 102 0.85 -18.53 12.46
C ALA A 102 -0.10 -17.54 11.78
N THR A 103 0.16 -16.26 11.94
CA THR A 103 -0.60 -15.18 11.30
C THR A 103 0.35 -14.32 10.52
N LYS A 104 0.11 -14.13 9.21
CA LYS A 104 0.92 -13.26 8.37
C LYS A 104 0.08 -12.06 7.90
N VAL A 105 0.68 -10.88 8.01
CA VAL A 105 0.07 -9.62 7.55
C VAL A 105 1.09 -8.89 6.70
N GLU A 106 0.80 -8.73 5.42
CA GLU A 106 1.53 -7.84 4.51
C GLU A 106 0.70 -6.56 4.36
N ALA A 107 1.17 -5.47 4.95
CA ALA A 107 0.57 -4.15 4.79
C ALA A 107 1.35 -3.33 3.75
N PHE A 108 0.73 -2.26 3.25
CA PHE A 108 1.27 -1.44 2.18
C PHE A 108 1.67 -2.27 0.95
N ALA A 109 0.81 -3.19 0.55
CA ALA A 109 1.06 -4.04 -0.62
C ALA A 109 1.26 -3.26 -1.92
N ARG A 110 0.89 -1.97 -1.96
CA ARG A 110 1.15 -1.03 -3.06
C ARG A 110 2.57 -0.47 -3.10
N TYR A 111 3.41 -0.77 -2.09
CA TYR A 111 4.77 -0.24 -1.98
C TYR A 111 5.63 -0.50 -3.23
N SER A 112 5.64 -1.74 -3.73
CA SER A 112 6.40 -2.10 -4.93
C SER A 112 5.93 -1.33 -6.16
N ALA A 113 4.60 -1.18 -6.33
CA ALA A 113 4.04 -0.41 -7.44
C ALA A 113 4.41 1.07 -7.39
N PHE A 114 4.46 1.68 -6.20
CA PHE A 114 4.97 3.04 -6.04
C PHE A 114 6.44 3.14 -6.44
N LYS A 115 7.29 2.22 -5.98
CA LYS A 115 8.73 2.21 -6.32
C LYS A 115 8.95 2.06 -7.84
N GLU A 116 8.26 1.14 -8.48
CA GLU A 116 8.32 0.94 -9.93
C GLU A 116 7.89 2.21 -10.65
N ARG A 117 6.76 2.81 -10.25
CA ARG A 117 6.26 4.04 -10.86
C ARG A 117 7.21 5.22 -10.71
N LEU A 118 7.81 5.40 -9.53
CA LEU A 118 8.81 6.43 -9.29
C LEU A 118 10.07 6.21 -10.14
N ALA A 119 10.53 4.97 -10.27
CA ALA A 119 11.68 4.63 -11.10
C ALA A 119 11.41 4.94 -12.58
N GLU A 120 10.24 4.57 -13.10
CA GLU A 120 9.81 4.89 -14.46
C GLU A 120 9.76 6.40 -14.73
N LEU A 121 9.15 7.16 -13.80
CA LEU A 121 9.04 8.61 -13.94
C LEU A 121 10.41 9.30 -13.88
N LYS A 122 11.32 8.84 -13.04
CA LYS A 122 12.70 9.33 -12.97
C LYS A 122 13.46 9.06 -14.27
N ASP A 123 13.30 7.89 -14.87
CA ASP A 123 13.90 7.57 -16.17
C ASP A 123 13.28 8.43 -17.30
N GLN A 124 11.96 8.60 -17.33
CA GLN A 124 11.28 9.48 -18.28
C GLN A 124 11.76 10.93 -18.15
N TYR A 125 11.90 11.43 -16.92
CA TYR A 125 12.39 12.78 -16.64
C TYR A 125 13.82 12.96 -17.15
N LYS A 126 14.71 11.98 -16.90
CA LYS A 126 16.08 12.01 -17.42
C LYS A 126 16.13 12.05 -18.94
N ARG A 127 15.34 11.21 -19.62
CA ARG A 127 15.26 11.22 -21.10
C ARG A 127 14.73 12.54 -21.64
N ALA A 128 13.74 13.14 -20.99
CA ALA A 128 13.22 14.44 -21.37
C ALA A 128 14.27 15.56 -21.19
N GLN A 129 15.07 15.51 -20.13
CA GLN A 129 16.22 16.41 -19.94
C GLN A 129 17.26 16.25 -21.04
N GLU A 130 17.62 15.02 -21.41
CA GLU A 130 18.55 14.75 -22.51
C GLU A 130 18.02 15.31 -23.83
N GLY A 131 16.72 15.10 -24.13
CA GLY A 131 16.06 15.69 -25.30
C GLY A 131 16.10 17.22 -25.32
N THR A 132 15.90 17.87 -24.17
CA THR A 132 16.02 19.33 -24.04
C THR A 132 17.45 19.80 -24.32
N MET A 133 18.46 19.08 -23.82
CA MET A 133 19.86 19.39 -24.08
C MET A 133 20.22 19.24 -25.55
N ASP A 134 19.66 18.26 -26.26
CA ASP A 134 19.88 18.09 -27.71
C ASP A 134 19.27 19.23 -28.53
N VAL A 135 18.11 19.74 -28.14
CA VAL A 135 17.50 20.93 -28.76
C VAL A 135 18.38 22.17 -28.53
N ILE A 136 18.89 22.36 -27.31
CA ILE A 136 19.80 23.46 -27.00
C ILE A 136 21.08 23.37 -27.86
N ARG A 137 21.64 22.17 -28.04
CA ARG A 137 22.80 21.97 -28.92
C ARG A 137 22.49 22.35 -30.37
N LYS A 138 21.34 21.92 -30.89
CA LYS A 138 20.89 22.32 -32.25
C LYS A 138 20.72 23.83 -32.39
N GLU A 139 20.12 24.48 -31.39
CA GLU A 139 19.97 25.94 -31.37
C GLU A 139 21.34 26.65 -31.38
N LEU A 140 22.32 26.14 -30.61
CA LEU A 140 23.67 26.71 -30.59
C LEU A 140 24.41 26.49 -31.90
N GLU A 141 24.28 25.33 -32.52
CA GLU A 141 24.85 25.06 -33.85
C GLU A 141 24.25 25.97 -34.93
N PHE A 142 22.90 26.12 -34.89
CA PHE A 142 22.23 27.06 -35.80
C PHE A 142 22.71 28.49 -35.60
N LYS A 143 22.88 28.96 -34.37
CA LYS A 143 23.38 30.30 -34.05
C LYS A 143 24.85 30.51 -34.40
N LYS A 144 25.67 29.47 -34.55
CA LYS A 144 27.07 29.56 -34.98
C LYS A 144 27.21 29.71 -36.49
N ARG A 145 26.20 29.33 -37.30
CA ARG A 145 26.25 29.50 -38.78
C ARG A 145 26.18 30.96 -39.15
N PRO A 146 26.76 31.35 -40.33
CA PRO A 146 26.62 32.70 -40.86
C PRO A 146 25.15 33.08 -41.06
N LYS A 147 24.82 34.36 -40.90
CA LYS A 147 23.42 34.83 -41.01
C LYS A 147 22.78 34.51 -42.37
N ALA A 148 23.55 34.48 -43.42
CA ALA A 148 23.08 34.18 -44.79
C ALA A 148 22.66 32.71 -44.97
N GLU A 149 23.08 31.80 -44.09
CA GLU A 149 22.79 30.36 -44.13
C GLU A 149 21.69 29.96 -43.15
N ARG A 150 21.15 30.89 -42.37
CA ARG A 150 20.07 30.65 -41.42
C ARG A 150 18.73 30.87 -42.09
N THR A 151 17.86 29.87 -42.06
CA THR A 151 16.50 30.01 -42.59
C THR A 151 15.51 30.25 -41.46
N ASP A 152 14.48 31.05 -41.72
CA ASP A 152 13.40 31.30 -40.77
C ASP A 152 12.63 30.02 -40.44
N GLU A 153 12.56 29.08 -41.39
CA GLU A 153 11.91 27.78 -41.21
C GLU A 153 12.65 26.90 -40.18
N GLU A 154 13.99 26.82 -40.25
CA GLU A 154 14.80 26.07 -39.28
C GLU A 154 14.69 26.70 -37.88
N GLN A 155 14.68 28.04 -37.79
CA GLN A 155 14.46 28.72 -36.51
C GLN A 155 13.10 28.37 -35.92
N ALA A 156 12.04 28.44 -36.71
CA ALA A 156 10.69 28.09 -36.27
C ALA A 156 10.58 26.63 -35.80
N GLN A 157 11.24 25.69 -36.50
CA GLN A 157 11.30 24.29 -36.09
C GLN A 157 12.01 24.11 -34.73
N ILE A 158 13.13 24.78 -34.50
CA ILE A 158 13.87 24.74 -33.24
C ILE A 158 13.00 25.30 -32.11
N ASP A 159 12.30 26.41 -32.34
CA ASP A 159 11.43 27.04 -31.34
C ASP A 159 10.24 26.14 -30.99
N VAL A 160 9.63 25.47 -31.96
CA VAL A 160 8.58 24.48 -31.73
C VAL A 160 9.11 23.30 -30.93
N MET A 161 10.25 22.72 -31.30
CA MET A 161 10.87 21.62 -30.56
C MET A 161 11.19 22.01 -29.11
N LYS A 162 11.69 23.23 -28.91
CA LYS A 162 12.01 23.76 -27.57
C LYS A 162 10.75 23.88 -26.68
N THR A 163 9.69 24.44 -27.27
CA THR A 163 8.41 24.56 -26.56
C THR A 163 7.85 23.19 -26.17
N GLN A 164 7.77 22.27 -27.13
CA GLN A 164 7.26 20.91 -26.90
C GLN A 164 8.07 20.16 -25.84
N ASN A 165 9.41 20.21 -25.92
CA ASN A 165 10.26 19.53 -24.93
C ASN A 165 10.13 20.15 -23.54
N ASN A 166 10.01 21.48 -23.43
CA ASN A 166 9.81 22.14 -22.14
C ASN A 166 8.46 21.78 -21.54
N GLU A 167 7.38 21.76 -22.33
CA GLU A 167 6.06 21.33 -21.87
C GLU A 167 6.07 19.87 -21.41
N GLN A 168 6.73 18.99 -22.16
CA GLN A 168 6.87 17.59 -21.79
C GLN A 168 7.67 17.41 -20.51
N LEU A 169 8.81 18.10 -20.38
CA LEU A 169 9.64 18.06 -19.18
C LEU A 169 8.87 18.50 -17.95
N GLU A 170 8.13 19.62 -18.04
CA GLU A 170 7.35 20.15 -16.93
C GLU A 170 6.20 19.21 -16.56
N ALA A 171 5.51 18.61 -17.53
CA ALA A 171 4.46 17.65 -17.29
C ALA A 171 4.95 16.37 -16.59
N ILE A 172 6.14 15.88 -16.95
CA ILE A 172 6.76 14.72 -16.28
C ILE A 172 7.20 15.10 -14.87
N LYS A 173 7.80 16.29 -14.69
CA LYS A 173 8.22 16.79 -13.39
C LYS A 173 7.07 16.89 -12.41
N GLN A 174 5.94 17.49 -12.83
CA GLN A 174 4.74 17.58 -11.99
C GLN A 174 4.20 16.20 -11.59
N LYS A 175 4.20 15.23 -12.52
CA LYS A 175 3.79 13.84 -12.21
C LYS A 175 4.75 13.18 -11.22
N LEU A 176 6.05 13.42 -11.34
CA LEU A 176 7.04 12.89 -10.43
C LEU A 176 6.86 13.46 -9.02
N GLU A 177 6.75 14.79 -8.89
CA GLU A 177 6.54 15.48 -7.63
C GLU A 177 5.23 15.02 -6.94
N GLN A 178 4.15 14.89 -7.72
CA GLN A 178 2.88 14.39 -7.18
C GLN A 178 3.01 12.93 -6.70
N THR A 179 3.66 12.06 -7.48
CA THR A 179 3.84 10.66 -7.09
C THR A 179 4.76 10.51 -5.87
N GLU A 180 5.80 11.34 -5.75
CA GLU A 180 6.66 11.38 -4.56
C GLU A 180 5.88 11.82 -3.32
N HIS A 181 5.05 12.85 -3.44
CA HIS A 181 4.18 13.29 -2.36
C HIS A 181 3.16 12.21 -1.95
N ASP A 182 2.47 11.60 -2.92
CA ASP A 182 1.50 10.54 -2.65
C ASP A 182 2.16 9.33 -1.96
N PHE A 183 3.40 9.03 -2.33
CA PHE A 183 4.19 7.97 -1.70
C PHE A 183 4.57 8.30 -0.26
N GLU A 184 4.98 9.54 0.03
CA GLU A 184 5.29 10.01 1.39
C GLU A 184 4.06 9.94 2.29
N VAL A 185 2.90 10.43 1.82
CA VAL A 185 1.64 10.34 2.55
C VAL A 185 1.26 8.88 2.81
N ALA A 186 1.37 8.03 1.79
CA ALA A 186 1.08 6.61 1.94
C ALA A 186 2.02 5.92 2.95
N LEU A 187 3.29 6.31 3.02
CA LEU A 187 4.24 5.81 4.02
C LEU A 187 3.87 6.23 5.45
N GLU A 188 3.40 7.45 5.65
CA GLU A 188 2.98 7.94 6.96
C GLU A 188 1.69 7.28 7.44
N GLU A 189 0.75 7.04 6.53
CA GLU A 189 -0.55 6.48 6.85
C GLU A 189 -0.53 4.96 7.03
N ASN A 190 0.45 4.27 6.42
CA ASN A 190 0.54 2.82 6.50
C ASN A 190 0.94 2.33 7.89
N ILE A 191 0.08 1.52 8.48
CA ILE A 191 0.26 0.99 9.82
C ILE A 191 -0.40 -0.39 9.95
N VAL A 192 0.23 -1.27 10.72
CA VAL A 192 -0.44 -2.43 11.32
C VAL A 192 -0.58 -2.15 12.80
N GLU A 193 -1.80 -1.98 13.27
CA GLU A 193 -2.10 -1.63 14.65
C GLU A 193 -2.91 -2.74 15.34
N ALA A 194 -2.38 -3.25 16.44
CA ALA A 194 -3.11 -4.09 17.39
C ALA A 194 -3.32 -3.28 18.67
N LYS A 195 -4.58 -2.96 19.00
CA LYS A 195 -4.89 -2.03 20.09
C LYS A 195 -4.64 -2.62 21.48
N GLU A 196 -4.86 -3.94 21.65
CA GLU A 196 -4.78 -4.58 22.95
C GLU A 196 -3.59 -5.54 23.06
N ARG A 197 -3.39 -6.41 22.06
CA ARG A 197 -2.40 -7.50 22.17
C ARG A 197 -1.89 -8.00 20.84
N VAL A 198 -0.59 -8.34 20.81
CA VAL A 198 0.03 -9.09 19.72
C VAL A 198 0.58 -10.39 20.28
N PHE A 199 0.20 -11.51 19.68
CA PHE A 199 0.64 -12.83 20.09
C PHE A 199 1.95 -13.26 19.40
N THR A 200 2.49 -14.38 19.82
CA THR A 200 3.64 -15.03 19.17
C THR A 200 3.26 -15.50 17.75
N ARG A 201 4.28 -15.73 16.89
CA ARG A 201 4.11 -16.23 15.51
C ARG A 201 3.29 -15.31 14.60
N VAL A 202 3.23 -14.04 14.93
CA VAL A 202 2.70 -13.03 14.02
C VAL A 202 3.86 -12.49 13.19
N THR A 203 3.74 -12.55 11.88
CA THR A 203 4.67 -11.95 10.94
C THR A 203 4.01 -10.74 10.30
N VAL A 204 4.62 -9.57 10.48
CA VAL A 204 4.22 -8.33 9.81
C VAL A 204 5.25 -8.01 8.74
N GLN A 205 4.80 -7.77 7.52
CA GLN A 205 5.63 -7.49 6.37
C GLN A 205 5.22 -6.18 5.71
N PHE A 206 6.22 -5.39 5.29
CA PHE A 206 6.06 -4.21 4.43
C PHE A 206 7.09 -4.31 3.29
N GLY A 207 6.64 -4.48 2.07
CA GLY A 207 7.54 -4.73 0.95
C GLY A 207 8.44 -5.95 1.19
N ASP A 208 9.75 -5.76 1.17
CA ASP A 208 10.73 -6.82 1.40
C ASP A 208 11.11 -7.01 2.88
N GLU A 209 10.72 -6.07 3.74
CA GLU A 209 11.03 -6.12 5.17
C GLU A 209 9.95 -6.86 5.94
N GLN A 210 10.36 -7.70 6.89
CA GLN A 210 9.44 -8.42 7.76
C GLN A 210 9.96 -8.55 9.19
N VAL A 211 9.02 -8.57 10.14
CA VAL A 211 9.29 -8.84 11.55
C VAL A 211 8.34 -9.91 12.06
N THR A 212 8.88 -10.86 12.81
CA THR A 212 8.09 -11.94 13.44
C THR A 212 8.16 -11.81 14.96
N THR A 213 6.99 -11.79 15.62
CA THR A 213 6.89 -11.70 17.07
C THR A 213 7.29 -13.00 17.73
N LYS A 214 8.24 -12.93 18.67
CA LYS A 214 8.76 -14.07 19.45
C LYS A 214 8.13 -14.19 20.82
N ARG A 215 7.46 -13.14 21.28
CA ARG A 215 6.78 -13.06 22.59
C ARG A 215 5.43 -12.37 22.42
N THR A 216 4.51 -12.66 23.30
CA THR A 216 3.26 -11.90 23.39
C THR A 216 3.54 -10.54 24.01
N HIS A 217 2.96 -9.49 23.45
CA HIS A 217 3.08 -8.10 23.88
C HIS A 217 1.69 -7.52 24.13
N GLY A 218 1.64 -6.40 24.83
CA GLY A 218 0.48 -5.50 24.84
C GLY A 218 0.22 -4.89 23.48
N GLY A 219 -0.70 -3.96 23.41
CA GLY A 219 -1.01 -3.23 22.18
C GLY A 219 0.21 -2.53 21.60
N CYS A 220 0.38 -2.66 20.30
CA CYS A 220 1.48 -2.00 19.60
C CYS A 220 1.13 -1.73 18.14
N SER A 221 1.92 -0.85 17.53
CA SER A 221 1.84 -0.51 16.12
C SER A 221 3.15 -0.80 15.41
N PHE A 222 3.04 -1.29 14.18
CA PHE A 222 4.14 -1.51 13.26
C PHE A 222 4.04 -0.47 12.15
N ARG A 223 5.13 0.29 11.95
CA ARG A 223 5.23 1.31 10.90
C ARG A 223 6.49 1.09 10.08
N PHE A 224 6.40 1.37 8.81
CA PHE A 224 7.52 1.23 7.87
C PHE A 224 8.04 2.61 7.45
N ASN A 225 9.37 2.79 7.48
CA ASN A 225 10.03 4.05 7.10
C ASN A 225 10.92 3.91 5.86
N GLN A 226 10.62 2.97 4.96
CA GLN A 226 11.39 2.58 3.77
C GLN A 226 12.65 1.74 4.05
N TYR A 227 13.14 1.68 5.29
CA TYR A 227 14.37 0.98 5.63
C TYR A 227 14.17 -0.11 6.68
N GLU A 228 13.27 0.13 7.62
CA GLU A 228 13.03 -0.78 8.74
C GLU A 228 11.57 -0.70 9.21
N ILE A 229 11.13 -1.76 9.87
CA ILE A 229 9.84 -1.79 10.55
C ILE A 229 10.06 -1.35 12.00
N LYS A 230 9.49 -0.20 12.37
CA LYS A 230 9.47 0.29 13.75
C LYS A 230 8.26 -0.27 14.48
N VAL A 231 8.51 -0.84 15.66
CA VAL A 231 7.46 -1.33 16.56
C VAL A 231 7.36 -0.38 17.74
N SER A 232 6.19 0.23 17.94
CA SER A 232 5.92 1.16 19.04
C SER A 232 4.80 0.60 19.90
N ALA A 233 5.01 0.52 21.22
CA ALA A 233 3.94 0.17 22.16
C ALA A 233 2.87 1.27 22.13
N ASN A 234 1.61 0.87 22.16
CA ASN A 234 0.51 1.80 22.38
C ASN A 234 0.54 2.12 23.89
N LEU A 235 1.02 3.32 24.24
CA LEU A 235 0.89 3.82 25.61
C LEU A 235 -0.58 4.13 25.83
N GLU A 236 -1.20 3.51 26.83
CA GLU A 236 -2.53 3.93 27.30
C GLU A 236 -2.42 5.37 27.80
N GLU A 237 -3.37 6.23 27.44
CA GLU A 237 -3.36 7.66 27.81
C GLU A 237 -3.38 7.91 29.35
N GLU A 238 -3.54 6.88 30.16
CA GLU A 238 -3.54 6.96 31.63
C GLU A 238 -2.14 7.15 32.25
N ASP A 239 -1.06 6.81 31.55
CA ASP A 239 0.31 6.93 32.08
C ASP A 239 0.94 8.33 31.90
N VAL A 240 0.26 9.26 31.25
CA VAL A 240 0.76 10.63 31.04
C VAL A 240 0.33 11.60 32.15
N ALA A 241 -0.55 11.21 33.05
CA ALA A 241 -1.07 12.07 34.11
C ALA A 241 -0.30 11.92 35.47
N ALA A 242 0.77 11.16 35.53
CA ALA A 242 1.53 10.90 36.76
C ALA A 242 3.04 11.16 36.60
N VAL A 243 3.44 12.39 36.16
CA VAL A 243 4.76 12.96 36.43
C VAL A 243 4.64 14.46 36.73
#